data_a34509410ec25516f04b27616223ce29
#
_entry.id   a34509410ec25516f04b27616223ce29
#
_cell.length_a   1.000
_cell.length_b   1.000
_cell.length_c   1.000
_cell.angle_alpha   90.00
_cell.angle_beta   90.00
_cell.angle_gamma   90.00
#
_symmetry.space_group_name_H-M   'P 1'
#
loop_
_entity.id
_entity.type
_entity.pdbx_description
1 polymer ?
#
loop_
_entity_poly.entity_id
_entity_poly.type
_entity_poly.pdbx_seq_one_letter_code
_entity_poly.pdbx_strand_id
1 'polypeptide(L)'
;QIRKTQGVTVIMQFKKTLEIKANHKHMVIDVTDILYIKASVNDCYIHVTSGSVYKTRSTLEAMEAQVGEYFLKVHRTYLVCIMAIHALEDTLTLINGEELNYATRRRKEILAQLQEKQRKLIATFALPNTPKTPEEYHAFYRSFDQMPFAFTDIEMIFNEDRHAVDWIFRYGNDKLAEVERVPLSGLIGKSFGSIFSNMDDKWLCTYERAILYGEHLEIMAYSPEIDTELKIICFPTFPGHCGCMLFPLDEIHCAQKQDELSQIWKNYLLKQE
;
A
#
# COMPACT_ATOMS: atom_id res chain seq x y z
N GLN A 1 -4.67 10.03 17.21
CA GLN A 1 -3.70 11.03 17.73
C GLN A 1 -2.87 11.55 16.58
N ILE A 2 -3.01 12.84 16.29
CA ILE A 2 -2.23 13.54 15.27
C ILE A 2 -0.86 13.81 15.87
N ARG A 3 0.18 13.10 15.41
CA ARG A 3 1.56 13.52 15.67
C ARG A 3 1.96 14.55 14.60
N LYS A 4 2.01 15.80 14.96
CA LYS A 4 2.65 16.86 14.17
C LYS A 4 4.15 16.68 14.28
N THR A 5 4.79 16.23 13.22
CA THR A 5 6.23 16.37 13.02
C THR A 5 6.40 17.28 11.80
N GLN A 6 6.81 18.51 12.06
CA GLN A 6 7.25 19.54 11.10
C GLN A 6 6.58 19.50 9.71
N GLY A 7 5.31 19.94 9.63
CA GLY A 7 4.67 20.32 8.37
C GLY A 7 4.12 19.17 7.50
N VAL A 8 4.32 17.92 7.84
CA VAL A 8 3.71 16.78 7.15
C VAL A 8 2.56 16.26 7.99
N THR A 9 1.33 16.47 7.52
CA THR A 9 0.16 15.80 8.10
C THR A 9 0.22 14.35 7.65
N VAL A 10 0.79 13.48 8.47
CA VAL A 10 0.61 12.04 8.30
C VAL A 10 -0.85 11.77 8.64
N ILE A 11 -1.67 11.49 7.64
CA ILE A 11 -3.02 10.98 7.84
C ILE A 11 -2.82 9.58 8.44
N MET A 12 -2.93 9.50 9.77
CA MET A 12 -2.87 8.21 10.46
C MET A 12 -4.09 7.41 9.99
N GLN A 13 -3.85 6.30 9.33
CA GLN A 13 -4.84 5.24 9.15
C GLN A 13 -5.50 4.96 10.50
N PHE A 14 -6.80 4.81 10.51
CA PHE A 14 -7.54 4.41 11.71
C PHE A 14 -6.99 3.07 12.21
N LYS A 15 -6.16 3.09 13.25
CA LYS A 15 -5.68 1.89 13.91
C LYS A 15 -6.85 1.28 14.67
N LYS A 16 -7.46 0.25 14.10
CA LYS A 16 -8.39 -0.60 14.82
C LYS A 16 -7.60 -1.66 15.55
N THR A 17 -7.88 -1.84 16.83
CA THR A 17 -7.20 -2.81 17.68
C THR A 17 -8.16 -3.91 18.11
N LEU A 18 -7.61 -5.12 18.23
CA LEU A 18 -8.27 -6.28 18.84
C LEU A 18 -7.78 -6.42 20.28
N GLU A 19 -8.71 -6.39 21.22
CA GLU A 19 -8.41 -6.65 22.63
C GLU A 19 -8.69 -8.11 22.98
N ILE A 20 -7.68 -8.80 23.52
CA ILE A 20 -7.79 -10.19 23.92
C ILE A 20 -7.22 -10.42 25.31
N LYS A 21 -7.62 -11.55 25.92
CA LYS A 21 -6.98 -12.07 27.11
C LYS A 21 -6.19 -13.33 26.74
N ALA A 22 -4.86 -13.18 26.63
CA ALA A 22 -3.95 -14.29 26.35
C ALA A 22 -3.00 -14.48 27.54
N ASN A 23 -2.76 -15.75 27.94
CA ASN A 23 -1.88 -16.08 29.07
C ASN A 23 -2.15 -15.28 30.34
N HIS A 24 -3.43 -15.12 30.69
CA HIS A 24 -3.92 -14.31 31.84
C HIS A 24 -3.60 -12.81 31.79
N LYS A 25 -3.06 -12.30 30.69
CA LYS A 25 -2.78 -10.88 30.47
C LYS A 25 -3.71 -10.28 29.42
N HIS A 26 -4.10 -9.03 29.63
CA HIS A 26 -4.78 -8.25 28.59
C HIS A 26 -3.74 -7.84 27.54
N MET A 27 -4.06 -8.05 26.29
CA MET A 27 -3.22 -7.68 25.15
C MET A 27 -4.06 -6.91 24.14
N VAL A 28 -3.44 -5.94 23.51
CA VAL A 28 -3.99 -5.16 22.41
C VAL A 28 -3.14 -5.43 21.18
N ILE A 29 -3.76 -5.91 20.11
CA ILE A 29 -3.11 -6.23 18.84
C ILE A 29 -3.68 -5.30 17.79
N ASP A 30 -2.82 -4.68 16.97
CA ASP A 30 -3.26 -3.93 15.81
C ASP A 30 -3.89 -4.89 14.81
N VAL A 31 -5.08 -4.56 14.31
CA VAL A 31 -5.81 -5.42 13.37
C VAL A 31 -5.02 -5.66 12.08
N THR A 32 -4.19 -4.70 11.67
CA THR A 32 -3.32 -4.81 10.49
C THR A 32 -2.15 -5.77 10.66
N ASP A 33 -1.79 -6.08 11.90
CA ASP A 33 -0.76 -7.08 12.20
C ASP A 33 -1.29 -8.52 12.18
N ILE A 34 -2.62 -8.72 12.11
CA ILE A 34 -3.24 -10.04 12.16
C ILE A 34 -3.39 -10.59 10.75
N LEU A 35 -2.82 -11.77 10.49
CA LEU A 35 -3.02 -12.50 9.24
C LEU A 35 -4.40 -13.18 9.22
N TYR A 36 -4.67 -13.99 10.23
CA TYR A 36 -5.95 -14.69 10.37
C TYR A 36 -6.21 -15.13 11.81
N ILE A 37 -7.47 -15.46 12.07
CA ILE A 37 -7.94 -16.04 13.33
C ILE A 37 -8.52 -17.42 13.04
N LYS A 38 -8.02 -18.45 13.73
CA LYS A 38 -8.47 -19.84 13.61
C LYS A 38 -9.23 -20.24 14.86
N ALA A 39 -10.48 -20.67 14.71
CA ALA A 39 -11.25 -21.27 15.81
C ALA A 39 -10.94 -22.76 15.97
N SER A 40 -10.83 -23.20 17.23
CA SER A 40 -10.71 -24.60 17.61
C SER A 40 -11.41 -24.85 18.92
N VAL A 41 -12.52 -25.61 18.88
CA VAL A 41 -13.37 -25.93 20.03
C VAL A 41 -13.89 -24.64 20.75
N ASN A 42 -13.26 -24.24 21.85
CA ASN A 42 -13.66 -23.10 22.67
C ASN A 42 -12.65 -21.93 22.62
N ASP A 43 -11.62 -22.06 21.79
CA ASP A 43 -10.51 -21.12 21.72
C ASP A 43 -10.36 -20.56 20.30
N CYS A 44 -9.85 -19.34 20.22
CA CYS A 44 -9.37 -18.72 18.98
C CYS A 44 -7.86 -18.55 19.04
N TYR A 45 -7.19 -18.82 17.93
CA TYR A 45 -5.76 -18.65 17.72
C TYR A 45 -5.56 -17.53 16.73
N ILE A 46 -4.91 -16.45 17.18
CA ILE A 46 -4.65 -15.23 16.39
C ILE A 46 -3.24 -15.33 15.84
N HIS A 47 -3.11 -15.49 14.54
CA HIS A 47 -1.83 -15.56 13.84
C HIS A 47 -1.47 -14.16 13.34
N VAL A 48 -0.27 -13.67 13.68
CA VAL A 48 0.18 -12.33 13.35
C VAL A 48 1.40 -12.34 12.43
N THR A 49 1.64 -11.23 11.75
CA THR A 49 2.72 -11.03 10.77
C THR A 49 4.12 -11.31 11.33
N SER A 50 4.32 -11.10 12.63
CA SER A 50 5.59 -11.44 13.32
C SER A 50 5.84 -12.94 13.47
N GLY A 51 4.91 -13.81 13.03
CA GLY A 51 4.96 -15.26 13.24
C GLY A 51 4.48 -15.73 14.63
N SER A 52 4.10 -14.82 15.50
CA SER A 52 3.55 -15.16 16.82
C SER A 52 2.11 -15.66 16.72
N VAL A 53 1.70 -16.53 17.64
CA VAL A 53 0.32 -17.03 17.74
C VAL A 53 -0.19 -16.80 19.15
N TYR A 54 -1.29 -16.07 19.27
CA TYR A 54 -1.93 -15.79 20.55
C TYR A 54 -3.20 -16.61 20.71
N LYS A 55 -3.32 -17.31 21.84
CA LYS A 55 -4.50 -18.09 22.19
C LYS A 55 -5.41 -17.30 23.12
N THR A 56 -6.69 -17.23 22.79
CA THR A 56 -7.73 -16.62 23.63
C THR A 56 -8.98 -17.47 23.65
N ARG A 57 -9.69 -17.51 24.78
CA ARG A 57 -10.98 -18.20 24.89
C ARG A 57 -12.08 -17.29 24.33
N SER A 58 -12.55 -17.60 23.13
CA SER A 58 -13.59 -16.85 22.44
C SER A 58 -14.19 -17.66 21.30
N THR A 59 -15.32 -17.22 20.76
CA THR A 59 -15.91 -17.76 19.54
C THR A 59 -15.46 -16.95 18.33
N LEU A 60 -15.53 -17.55 17.13
CA LEU A 60 -15.18 -16.87 15.89
C LEU A 60 -16.12 -15.68 15.62
N GLU A 61 -17.40 -15.83 15.97
CA GLU A 61 -18.40 -14.77 15.83
C GLU A 61 -18.10 -13.57 16.74
N ALA A 62 -17.64 -13.84 17.97
CA ALA A 62 -17.24 -12.77 18.89
C ALA A 62 -15.97 -12.05 18.41
N MET A 63 -15.03 -12.77 17.79
CA MET A 63 -13.87 -12.17 17.15
C MET A 63 -14.29 -11.34 15.93
N GLU A 64 -15.13 -11.88 15.04
CA GLU A 64 -15.66 -11.19 13.87
C GLU A 64 -16.33 -9.86 14.23
N ALA A 65 -17.13 -9.84 15.30
CA ALA A 65 -17.77 -8.62 15.78
C ALA A 65 -16.77 -7.54 16.23
N GLN A 66 -15.61 -7.93 16.77
CA GLN A 66 -14.56 -7.01 17.19
C GLN A 66 -13.74 -6.48 16.03
N VAL A 67 -13.32 -7.36 15.10
CA VAL A 67 -12.43 -6.96 13.97
C VAL A 67 -13.19 -6.35 12.78
N GLY A 68 -14.49 -6.65 12.66
CA GLY A 68 -15.42 -5.97 11.74
C GLY A 68 -15.08 -6.14 10.27
N GLU A 69 -15.03 -5.01 9.53
CA GLU A 69 -14.89 -4.99 8.05
C GLU A 69 -13.51 -5.36 7.54
N TYR A 70 -12.50 -5.36 8.41
CA TYR A 70 -11.13 -5.75 8.03
C TYR A 70 -10.95 -7.25 7.87
N PHE A 71 -11.95 -8.06 8.21
CA PHE A 71 -11.88 -9.51 8.15
C PHE A 71 -12.98 -10.13 7.32
N LEU A 72 -12.65 -11.27 6.72
CA LEU A 72 -13.52 -12.06 5.88
C LEU A 72 -13.61 -13.50 6.42
N LYS A 73 -14.83 -13.99 6.64
CA LYS A 73 -15.08 -15.37 7.05
C LYS A 73 -15.01 -16.29 5.83
N VAL A 74 -13.86 -16.90 5.59
CA VAL A 74 -13.59 -17.76 4.43
C VAL A 74 -13.96 -19.23 4.67
N HIS A 75 -14.03 -19.63 5.95
CA HIS A 75 -14.41 -20.97 6.37
C HIS A 75 -15.11 -20.90 7.74
N ARG A 76 -15.80 -21.99 8.15
CA ARG A 76 -16.46 -22.06 9.47
C ARG A 76 -15.49 -21.87 10.65
N THR A 77 -14.21 -22.10 10.43
CA THR A 77 -13.15 -21.99 11.44
C THR A 77 -12.10 -20.91 11.14
N TYR A 78 -12.19 -20.21 10.01
CA TYR A 78 -11.21 -19.20 9.62
C TYR A 78 -11.85 -17.86 9.34
N LEU A 79 -11.30 -16.83 9.99
CA LEU A 79 -11.56 -15.42 9.76
C LEU A 79 -10.22 -14.79 9.34
N VAL A 80 -10.12 -14.29 8.11
CA VAL A 80 -8.87 -13.86 7.49
C VAL A 80 -8.91 -12.34 7.32
N CYS A 81 -7.82 -11.66 7.65
CA CYS A 81 -7.65 -10.25 7.38
C CYS A 81 -7.62 -10.02 5.86
N ILE A 82 -8.46 -9.12 5.35
CA ILE A 82 -8.53 -8.85 3.90
C ILE A 82 -7.20 -8.32 3.37
N MET A 83 -6.44 -7.59 4.19
CA MET A 83 -5.11 -7.07 3.84
C MET A 83 -4.04 -8.15 3.79
N ALA A 84 -4.28 -9.31 4.41
CA ALA A 84 -3.37 -10.44 4.38
C ALA A 84 -3.62 -11.40 3.21
N ILE A 85 -4.70 -11.24 2.45
CA ILE A 85 -5.03 -12.09 1.30
C ILE A 85 -4.16 -11.66 0.12
N HIS A 86 -3.34 -12.59 -0.38
CA HIS A 86 -2.56 -12.42 -1.61
C HIS A 86 -3.34 -12.94 -2.82
N ALA A 87 -3.84 -14.17 -2.75
CA ALA A 87 -4.60 -14.78 -3.85
C ALA A 87 -5.74 -15.66 -3.32
N LEU A 88 -6.82 -15.75 -4.09
CA LEU A 88 -7.97 -16.61 -3.82
C LEU A 88 -8.25 -17.50 -5.04
N GLU A 89 -7.54 -18.60 -5.12
CA GLU A 89 -7.63 -19.60 -6.20
C GLU A 89 -8.23 -20.92 -5.67
N ASP A 90 -7.56 -22.04 -5.88
CA ASP A 90 -7.94 -23.34 -5.29
C ASP A 90 -7.69 -23.35 -3.78
N THR A 91 -6.66 -22.65 -3.34
CA THR A 91 -6.37 -22.32 -1.95
C THR A 91 -6.41 -20.78 -1.75
N LEU A 92 -6.51 -20.35 -0.51
CA LEU A 92 -6.33 -18.96 -0.15
C LEU A 92 -4.87 -18.77 0.28
N THR A 93 -4.10 -18.06 -0.53
CA THR A 93 -2.70 -17.75 -0.24
C THR A 93 -2.61 -16.41 0.49
N LEU A 94 -1.83 -16.36 1.58
CA LEU A 94 -1.56 -15.16 2.34
C LEU A 94 -0.28 -14.47 1.88
N ILE A 95 -0.11 -13.19 2.24
CA ILE A 95 1.08 -12.37 1.92
C ILE A 95 2.40 -12.95 2.43
N ASN A 96 2.37 -13.80 3.46
CA ASN A 96 3.54 -14.52 3.99
C ASN A 96 3.79 -15.86 3.27
N GLY A 97 3.01 -16.20 2.23
CA GLY A 97 3.10 -17.46 1.49
C GLY A 97 2.38 -18.63 2.14
N GLU A 98 1.74 -18.46 3.31
CA GLU A 98 0.95 -19.51 3.94
C GLU A 98 -0.34 -19.77 3.17
N GLU A 99 -0.70 -21.04 2.99
CA GLU A 99 -1.93 -21.44 2.31
C GLU A 99 -2.98 -21.91 3.31
N LEU A 100 -4.19 -21.38 3.15
CA LEU A 100 -5.34 -21.76 3.97
C LEU A 100 -6.41 -22.42 3.11
N ASN A 101 -7.00 -23.50 3.63
CA ASN A 101 -8.19 -24.09 3.03
C ASN A 101 -9.40 -23.18 3.29
N TYR A 102 -10.18 -22.94 2.27
CA TYR A 102 -11.43 -22.20 2.36
C TYR A 102 -12.60 -22.96 1.71
N ALA A 103 -13.80 -22.45 1.83
CA ALA A 103 -14.99 -23.06 1.23
C ALA A 103 -15.04 -22.79 -0.28
N THR A 104 -14.31 -23.58 -1.09
CA THR A 104 -14.15 -23.38 -2.55
C THR A 104 -15.47 -23.28 -3.31
N ARG A 105 -16.51 -24.03 -2.88
CA ARG A 105 -17.87 -23.92 -3.47
C ARG A 105 -18.48 -22.52 -3.32
N ARG A 106 -17.97 -21.72 -2.37
CA ARG A 106 -18.39 -20.34 -2.11
C ARG A 106 -17.43 -19.30 -2.69
N ARG A 107 -16.47 -19.69 -3.54
CA ARG A 107 -15.43 -18.80 -4.07
C ARG A 107 -16.02 -17.49 -4.61
N LYS A 108 -17.06 -17.57 -5.45
CA LYS A 108 -17.70 -16.38 -6.03
C LYS A 108 -18.30 -15.44 -4.96
N GLU A 109 -18.94 -16.02 -3.95
CA GLU A 109 -19.52 -15.26 -2.84
C GLU A 109 -18.43 -14.61 -1.99
N ILE A 110 -17.37 -15.36 -1.63
CA ILE A 110 -16.24 -14.87 -0.85
C ILE A 110 -15.51 -13.76 -1.60
N LEU A 111 -15.29 -13.90 -2.91
CA LEU A 111 -14.67 -12.87 -3.74
C LEU A 111 -15.53 -11.59 -3.79
N ALA A 112 -16.85 -11.72 -3.94
CA ALA A 112 -17.76 -10.58 -3.92
C ALA A 112 -17.75 -9.86 -2.56
N GLN A 113 -17.70 -10.60 -1.45
CA GLN A 113 -17.57 -10.03 -0.10
C GLN A 113 -16.23 -9.32 0.10
N LEU A 114 -15.12 -9.90 -0.41
CA LEU A 114 -13.80 -9.28 -0.39
C LEU A 114 -13.81 -7.95 -1.14
N GLN A 115 -14.33 -7.94 -2.36
CA GLN A 115 -14.43 -6.72 -3.18
C GLN A 115 -15.26 -5.62 -2.51
N GLU A 116 -16.39 -5.99 -1.89
CA GLU A 116 -17.22 -5.02 -1.17
C GLU A 116 -16.51 -4.43 0.06
N LYS A 117 -15.77 -5.27 0.81
CA LYS A 117 -14.97 -4.81 1.94
C LYS A 117 -13.82 -3.90 1.49
N GLN A 118 -13.11 -4.26 0.41
CA GLN A 118 -12.07 -3.41 -0.19
C GLN A 118 -12.66 -2.08 -0.66
N ARG A 119 -13.81 -2.10 -1.35
CA ARG A 119 -14.50 -0.87 -1.80
C ARG A 119 -14.82 0.08 -0.63
N LYS A 120 -15.31 -0.46 0.49
CA LYS A 120 -15.58 0.33 1.69
C LYS A 120 -14.30 0.88 2.29
N LEU A 121 -13.25 0.06 2.34
CA LEU A 121 -11.94 0.49 2.84
C LEU A 121 -11.37 1.62 1.97
N ILE A 122 -11.37 1.46 0.65
CA ILE A 122 -10.93 2.48 -0.31
C ILE A 122 -11.65 3.82 -0.08
N ALA A 123 -12.96 3.79 0.15
CA ALA A 123 -13.73 5.01 0.41
C ALA A 123 -13.32 5.77 1.69
N THR A 124 -12.55 5.14 2.59
CA THR A 124 -12.07 5.79 3.83
C THR A 124 -10.78 6.60 3.64
N PHE A 125 -9.98 6.30 2.62
CA PHE A 125 -8.68 6.93 2.41
C PHE A 125 -8.50 7.58 1.03
N ALA A 126 -9.24 7.14 0.00
CA ALA A 126 -9.11 7.72 -1.32
C ALA A 126 -9.85 9.07 -1.43
N LEU A 127 -9.30 9.96 -2.26
CA LEU A 127 -9.90 11.25 -2.54
C LEU A 127 -11.21 11.06 -3.33
N PRO A 128 -12.29 11.79 -3.01
CA PRO A 128 -13.63 11.47 -3.52
C PRO A 128 -13.87 11.85 -5.00
N ASN A 129 -13.13 12.83 -5.52
CA ASN A 129 -13.36 13.39 -6.84
C ASN A 129 -12.21 13.07 -7.79
N THR A 130 -12.26 11.91 -8.44
CA THR A 130 -11.26 11.53 -9.45
C THR A 130 -11.36 12.44 -10.66
N PRO A 131 -10.26 13.11 -11.09
CA PRO A 131 -10.21 13.83 -12.35
C PRO A 131 -10.49 12.90 -13.52
N LYS A 132 -11.05 13.40 -14.61
CA LYS A 132 -11.48 12.61 -15.76
C LYS A 132 -10.68 12.89 -17.02
N THR A 133 -10.09 14.07 -17.11
CA THR A 133 -9.33 14.49 -18.28
C THR A 133 -7.89 14.83 -17.90
N PRO A 134 -6.94 14.77 -18.84
CA PRO A 134 -5.56 15.17 -18.57
C PRO A 134 -5.45 16.59 -18.01
N GLU A 135 -6.30 17.52 -18.45
CA GLU A 135 -6.32 18.92 -17.99
C GLU A 135 -6.77 19.00 -16.52
N GLU A 136 -7.75 18.17 -16.12
CA GLU A 136 -8.22 18.11 -14.74
C GLU A 136 -7.15 17.52 -13.83
N TYR A 137 -6.43 16.47 -14.25
CA TYR A 137 -5.28 15.91 -13.52
C TYR A 137 -4.18 16.96 -13.39
N HIS A 138 -3.83 17.64 -14.47
CA HIS A 138 -2.81 18.71 -14.44
C HIS A 138 -3.24 19.85 -13.50
N ALA A 139 -4.48 20.30 -13.56
CA ALA A 139 -5.00 21.33 -12.66
C ALA A 139 -4.93 20.92 -11.19
N PHE A 140 -5.23 19.63 -10.88
CA PHE A 140 -5.17 19.09 -9.53
C PHE A 140 -3.73 19.01 -9.00
N TYR A 141 -2.79 18.52 -9.81
CA TYR A 141 -1.40 18.30 -9.44
C TYR A 141 -0.45 19.44 -9.80
N ARG A 142 -0.95 20.60 -10.21
CA ARG A 142 -0.16 21.74 -10.67
C ARG A 142 0.98 22.15 -9.72
N SER A 143 0.81 21.95 -8.42
CA SER A 143 1.86 22.24 -7.42
C SER A 143 3.07 21.30 -7.53
N PHE A 144 2.94 20.18 -8.23
CA PHE A 144 4.01 19.20 -8.44
C PHE A 144 4.83 19.48 -9.71
N ASP A 145 4.37 20.37 -10.61
CA ASP A 145 5.05 20.62 -11.89
C ASP A 145 6.53 21.03 -11.71
N GLN A 146 6.82 21.85 -10.69
CA GLN A 146 8.17 22.38 -10.43
C GLN A 146 8.90 21.67 -9.28
N MET A 147 8.41 20.53 -8.81
CA MET A 147 9.10 19.80 -7.74
C MET A 147 10.41 19.19 -8.24
N PRO A 148 11.47 19.16 -7.39
CA PRO A 148 12.79 18.66 -7.79
C PRO A 148 12.88 17.13 -7.76
N PHE A 149 11.77 16.42 -7.74
CA PHE A 149 11.65 14.96 -7.78
C PHE A 149 10.60 14.54 -8.79
N ALA A 150 10.74 13.35 -9.34
CA ALA A 150 9.76 12.80 -10.26
C ALA A 150 8.48 12.43 -9.51
N PHE A 151 7.33 12.86 -10.03
CA PHE A 151 6.02 12.53 -9.48
C PHE A 151 5.08 12.09 -10.59
N THR A 152 4.31 11.04 -10.32
CA THR A 152 3.24 10.57 -11.21
C THR A 152 2.03 10.15 -10.39
N ASP A 153 0.84 10.31 -10.96
CA ASP A 153 -0.38 9.61 -10.56
C ASP A 153 -0.68 8.55 -11.61
N ILE A 154 -0.84 7.32 -11.17
CA ILE A 154 -1.14 6.16 -12.02
C ILE A 154 -2.49 5.56 -11.67
N GLU A 155 -3.25 5.17 -12.70
CA GLU A 155 -4.48 4.38 -12.56
C GLU A 155 -4.19 2.92 -12.85
N MET A 156 -4.47 2.05 -11.89
CA MET A 156 -4.19 0.63 -11.99
C MET A 156 -5.24 -0.11 -12.83
N ILE A 157 -4.77 -1.01 -13.68
CA ILE A 157 -5.58 -1.96 -14.44
C ILE A 157 -5.57 -3.30 -13.69
N PHE A 158 -6.76 -3.80 -13.35
CA PHE A 158 -6.93 -5.09 -12.67
C PHE A 158 -7.54 -6.13 -13.61
N ASN A 159 -7.12 -7.39 -13.46
CA ASN A 159 -7.78 -8.53 -14.09
C ASN A 159 -9.09 -8.92 -13.36
N GLU A 160 -9.76 -9.97 -13.85
CA GLU A 160 -11.01 -10.47 -13.26
C GLU A 160 -10.85 -10.97 -11.82
N ASP A 161 -9.69 -11.48 -11.45
CA ASP A 161 -9.34 -11.95 -10.10
C ASP A 161 -8.84 -10.81 -9.18
N ARG A 162 -8.88 -9.57 -9.65
CA ARG A 162 -8.47 -8.35 -8.92
C ARG A 162 -6.97 -8.24 -8.64
N HIS A 163 -6.15 -8.89 -9.44
CA HIS A 163 -4.71 -8.66 -9.46
C HIS A 163 -4.37 -7.54 -10.43
N ALA A 164 -3.48 -6.66 -10.01
CA ALA A 164 -2.92 -5.64 -10.88
C ALA A 164 -2.12 -6.28 -12.02
N VAL A 165 -2.38 -5.83 -13.25
CA VAL A 165 -1.72 -6.37 -14.46
C VAL A 165 -1.02 -5.29 -15.28
N ASP A 166 -1.37 -4.02 -15.11
CA ASP A 166 -0.78 -2.87 -15.78
C ASP A 166 -1.26 -1.59 -15.09
N TRP A 167 -0.74 -0.44 -15.50
CA TRP A 167 -1.26 0.88 -15.07
C TRP A 167 -1.19 1.90 -16.20
N ILE A 168 -2.01 2.94 -16.10
CA ILE A 168 -2.04 4.07 -17.02
C ILE A 168 -1.46 5.29 -16.30
N PHE A 169 -0.52 5.99 -16.92
CA PHE A 169 -0.03 7.28 -16.44
C PHE A 169 -1.12 8.35 -16.61
N ARG A 170 -1.64 8.89 -15.52
CA ARG A 170 -2.68 9.93 -15.55
C ARG A 170 -2.11 11.35 -15.40
N TYR A 171 -1.04 11.47 -14.64
CA TYR A 171 -0.28 12.71 -14.48
C TYR A 171 1.19 12.38 -14.33
N GLY A 172 2.06 13.32 -14.73
CA GLY A 172 3.48 13.31 -14.46
C GLY A 172 4.05 14.72 -14.61
N ASN A 173 5.08 15.04 -13.82
CA ASN A 173 5.83 16.28 -13.96
C ASN A 173 7.04 16.11 -14.88
N ASP A 174 7.73 17.22 -15.20
CA ASP A 174 8.90 17.19 -16.10
C ASP A 174 10.02 16.26 -15.59
N LYS A 175 10.19 16.15 -14.26
CA LYS A 175 11.16 15.24 -13.67
C LYS A 175 10.83 13.77 -13.92
N LEU A 176 9.54 13.41 -14.03
CA LEU A 176 9.17 12.05 -14.45
C LEU A 176 9.68 11.76 -15.87
N ALA A 177 9.49 12.70 -16.80
CA ALA A 177 9.97 12.52 -18.18
C ALA A 177 11.49 12.34 -18.24
N GLU A 178 12.25 13.03 -17.38
CA GLU A 178 13.70 12.86 -17.26
C GLU A 178 14.07 11.46 -16.75
N VAL A 179 13.41 10.99 -15.66
CA VAL A 179 13.68 9.68 -15.05
C VAL A 179 13.30 8.55 -15.99
N GLU A 180 12.09 8.60 -16.56
CA GLU A 180 11.59 7.57 -17.49
C GLU A 180 12.23 7.63 -18.88
N ARG A 181 12.97 8.71 -19.18
CA ARG A 181 13.59 8.97 -20.49
C ARG A 181 12.59 8.97 -21.65
N VAL A 182 11.35 9.32 -21.35
CA VAL A 182 10.22 9.39 -22.29
C VAL A 182 9.51 10.74 -22.08
N PRO A 183 9.24 11.51 -23.14
CA PRO A 183 8.51 12.77 -22.98
C PRO A 183 7.11 12.54 -22.40
N LEU A 184 6.58 13.51 -21.62
CA LEU A 184 5.26 13.41 -21.01
C LEU A 184 4.14 13.07 -22.01
N SER A 185 4.22 13.60 -23.23
CA SER A 185 3.27 13.28 -24.31
C SER A 185 3.29 11.80 -24.74
N GLY A 186 4.39 11.10 -24.46
CA GLY A 186 4.54 9.67 -24.70
C GLY A 186 4.10 8.82 -23.51
N LEU A 187 3.97 9.43 -22.31
CA LEU A 187 3.58 8.74 -21.05
C LEU A 187 2.09 8.93 -20.76
N ILE A 188 1.63 10.18 -20.70
CA ILE A 188 0.28 10.50 -20.20
C ILE A 188 -0.80 9.87 -21.08
N GLY A 189 -1.73 9.15 -20.45
CA GLY A 189 -2.80 8.42 -21.10
C GLY A 189 -2.40 7.08 -21.71
N LYS A 190 -1.11 6.69 -21.59
CA LYS A 190 -0.60 5.40 -22.06
C LYS A 190 -0.45 4.42 -20.91
N SER A 191 -0.60 3.12 -21.21
CA SER A 191 -0.29 2.10 -20.22
C SER A 191 1.22 1.84 -20.18
N PHE A 192 1.72 1.43 -19.01
CA PHE A 192 3.13 1.11 -18.82
C PHE A 192 3.57 0.02 -19.81
N GLY A 193 2.83 -1.08 -19.90
CA GLY A 193 3.13 -2.19 -20.80
C GLY A 193 3.09 -1.83 -22.29
N SER A 194 2.46 -0.70 -22.68
CA SER A 194 2.51 -0.21 -24.07
C SER A 194 3.79 0.58 -24.39
N ILE A 195 4.53 1.03 -23.37
CA ILE A 195 5.76 1.83 -23.51
C ILE A 195 6.98 0.98 -23.20
N PHE A 196 6.93 0.21 -22.13
CA PHE A 196 8.03 -0.60 -21.61
C PHE A 196 7.71 -2.09 -21.73
N SER A 197 8.70 -2.89 -22.16
CA SER A 197 8.52 -4.34 -22.39
C SER A 197 8.85 -5.22 -21.18
N ASN A 198 9.44 -4.66 -20.13
CA ASN A 198 10.06 -5.41 -19.02
C ASN A 198 9.44 -5.04 -17.67
N MET A 199 8.09 -5.10 -17.58
CA MET A 199 7.42 -4.84 -16.31
C MET A 199 7.83 -5.87 -15.25
N ASP A 200 8.24 -5.40 -14.09
CA ASP A 200 8.55 -6.23 -12.93
C ASP A 200 7.32 -6.33 -12.01
N ASP A 201 6.89 -7.55 -11.73
CA ASP A 201 5.70 -7.84 -10.89
C ASP A 201 5.77 -7.20 -9.49
N LYS A 202 6.98 -6.90 -8.99
CA LYS A 202 7.14 -6.21 -7.70
C LYS A 202 6.45 -4.84 -7.66
N TRP A 203 6.46 -4.11 -8.80
CA TRP A 203 5.79 -2.82 -8.90
C TRP A 203 4.27 -2.98 -8.82
N LEU A 204 3.73 -3.95 -9.58
CA LEU A 204 2.30 -4.25 -9.57
C LEU A 204 1.80 -4.60 -8.17
N CYS A 205 2.49 -5.53 -7.50
CA CYS A 205 2.14 -5.95 -6.13
C CYS A 205 2.19 -4.78 -5.13
N THR A 206 3.17 -3.89 -5.27
CA THR A 206 3.33 -2.77 -4.34
C THR A 206 2.26 -1.73 -4.54
N TYR A 207 2.00 -1.32 -5.78
CA TYR A 207 0.97 -0.33 -6.09
C TYR A 207 -0.43 -0.85 -5.78
N GLU A 208 -0.68 -2.14 -6.02
CA GLU A 208 -1.93 -2.81 -5.62
C GLU A 208 -2.20 -2.65 -4.13
N ARG A 209 -1.19 -2.82 -3.27
CA ARG A 209 -1.34 -2.66 -1.82
C ARG A 209 -1.67 -1.23 -1.42
N ALA A 210 -1.01 -0.24 -2.03
CA ALA A 210 -1.33 1.16 -1.80
C ALA A 210 -2.79 1.46 -2.18
N ILE A 211 -3.24 0.99 -3.33
CA ILE A 211 -4.56 1.27 -3.89
C ILE A 211 -5.68 0.55 -3.15
N LEU A 212 -5.53 -0.74 -2.84
CA LEU A 212 -6.60 -1.55 -2.25
C LEU A 212 -6.69 -1.43 -0.73
N TYR A 213 -5.58 -1.11 -0.06
CA TYR A 213 -5.49 -1.14 1.40
C TYR A 213 -5.06 0.18 2.02
N GLY A 214 -4.76 1.20 1.21
CA GLY A 214 -4.36 2.51 1.68
C GLY A 214 -2.97 2.55 2.32
N GLU A 215 -2.10 1.61 1.97
CA GLU A 215 -0.75 1.56 2.50
C GLU A 215 0.13 2.66 1.89
N HIS A 216 0.96 3.28 2.73
CA HIS A 216 2.03 4.16 2.30
C HIS A 216 3.31 3.33 2.31
N LEU A 217 3.88 3.08 1.14
CA LEU A 217 4.98 2.15 0.96
C LEU A 217 6.22 2.89 0.45
N GLU A 218 7.37 2.48 0.95
CA GLU A 218 8.67 2.92 0.50
C GLU A 218 9.43 1.71 -0.05
N ILE A 219 9.89 1.80 -1.29
CA ILE A 219 10.57 0.72 -1.99
C ILE A 219 11.91 1.22 -2.49
N MET A 220 12.94 0.41 -2.34
CA MET A 220 14.22 0.61 -2.98
C MET A 220 14.51 -0.60 -3.84
N ALA A 221 14.54 -0.42 -5.16
CA ALA A 221 14.79 -1.50 -6.11
C ALA A 221 15.34 -0.98 -7.43
N TYR A 222 16.05 -1.86 -8.12
CA TYR A 222 16.47 -1.64 -9.50
C TYR A 222 15.27 -1.71 -10.44
N SER A 223 15.15 -0.73 -11.33
CA SER A 223 14.17 -0.65 -12.42
C SER A 223 14.86 -1.03 -13.73
N PRO A 224 14.60 -2.23 -14.25
CA PRO A 224 15.25 -2.70 -15.49
C PRO A 224 14.77 -1.91 -16.73
N GLU A 225 13.61 -1.28 -16.64
CA GLU A 225 12.98 -0.53 -17.73
C GLU A 225 13.81 0.70 -18.10
N ILE A 226 14.42 1.34 -17.12
CA ILE A 226 15.21 2.57 -17.27
C ILE A 226 16.67 2.39 -16.84
N ASP A 227 17.08 1.16 -16.50
CA ASP A 227 18.45 0.81 -16.05
C ASP A 227 18.93 1.71 -14.90
N THR A 228 18.12 1.80 -13.83
CA THR A 228 18.38 2.72 -12.71
C THR A 228 17.88 2.13 -11.40
N GLU A 229 18.65 2.29 -10.31
CA GLU A 229 18.14 2.03 -8.97
C GLU A 229 17.25 3.19 -8.50
N LEU A 230 16.04 2.86 -8.09
CA LEU A 230 15.04 3.83 -7.63
C LEU A 230 14.68 3.60 -6.17
N LYS A 231 14.50 4.71 -5.46
CA LYS A 231 13.65 4.78 -4.28
C LYS A 231 12.30 5.33 -4.71
N ILE A 232 11.24 4.58 -4.45
CA ILE A 232 9.87 4.99 -4.75
C ILE A 232 9.09 5.08 -3.45
N ILE A 233 8.39 6.20 -3.25
CA ILE A 233 7.39 6.36 -2.20
C ILE A 233 6.03 6.39 -2.89
N CYS A 234 5.17 5.42 -2.56
CA CYS A 234 3.84 5.34 -3.13
C CYS A 234 2.75 5.42 -2.05
N PHE A 235 1.64 6.03 -2.42
CA PHE A 235 0.51 6.29 -1.53
C PHE A 235 -0.79 6.37 -2.32
N PRO A 236 -1.95 6.03 -1.72
CA PRO A 236 -3.23 6.10 -2.41
C PRO A 236 -3.61 7.55 -2.70
N THR A 237 -4.22 7.77 -3.85
CA THR A 237 -4.78 9.08 -4.25
C THR A 237 -6.29 8.96 -4.48
N PHE A 238 -6.74 8.71 -5.69
CA PHE A 238 -8.15 8.48 -6.01
C PHE A 238 -8.50 6.99 -5.97
N PRO A 239 -9.79 6.60 -5.99
CA PRO A 239 -10.17 5.19 -6.13
C PRO A 239 -9.55 4.54 -7.37
N GLY A 240 -8.73 3.51 -7.15
CA GLY A 240 -7.98 2.83 -8.22
C GLY A 240 -6.67 3.49 -8.61
N HIS A 241 -6.25 4.55 -7.92
CA HIS A 241 -5.06 5.33 -8.23
C HIS A 241 -4.02 5.32 -7.12
N CYS A 242 -2.77 5.50 -7.53
CA CYS A 242 -1.61 5.62 -6.65
C CYS A 242 -0.72 6.78 -7.10
N GLY A 243 -0.36 7.66 -6.16
CA GLY A 243 0.67 8.65 -6.36
C GLY A 243 2.04 8.04 -6.09
N CYS A 244 3.01 8.27 -6.98
CA CYS A 244 4.37 7.76 -6.85
C CYS A 244 5.38 8.89 -6.95
N MET A 245 6.24 9.02 -5.94
CA MET A 245 7.43 9.88 -5.96
C MET A 245 8.65 8.98 -6.24
N LEU A 246 9.40 9.30 -7.30
CA LEU A 246 10.56 8.53 -7.73
C LEU A 246 11.84 9.34 -7.51
N PHE A 247 12.83 8.67 -6.93
CA PHE A 247 14.15 9.23 -6.65
C PHE A 247 15.21 8.27 -7.19
N PRO A 248 15.89 8.61 -8.29
CA PRO A 248 17.08 7.87 -8.74
C PRO A 248 18.16 7.91 -7.67
N LEU A 249 18.70 6.74 -7.29
CA LEU A 249 19.66 6.64 -6.18
C LEU A 249 21.06 7.16 -6.55
N ASP A 250 21.41 7.15 -7.82
CA ASP A 250 22.63 7.73 -8.38
C ASP A 250 22.67 9.27 -8.29
N GLU A 251 21.50 9.93 -8.26
CA GLU A 251 21.37 11.37 -8.04
C GLU A 251 21.40 11.76 -6.55
N ILE A 252 21.21 10.79 -5.63
CA ILE A 252 21.22 11.04 -4.19
C ILE A 252 22.65 10.99 -3.64
N HIS A 253 23.44 12.01 -3.89
CA HIS A 253 24.74 12.20 -3.23
C HIS A 253 24.60 12.62 -1.75
N CYS A 254 23.87 11.82 -0.96
CA CYS A 254 23.53 12.17 0.43
C CYS A 254 24.76 12.30 1.35
N ALA A 255 25.77 11.46 1.20
CA ALA A 255 26.89 11.43 2.13
C ALA A 255 27.79 12.69 2.02
N GLN A 256 28.16 13.06 0.79
CA GLN A 256 29.03 14.22 0.57
C GLN A 256 28.35 15.55 0.92
N LYS A 257 27.09 15.74 0.51
CA LYS A 257 26.34 16.96 0.84
C LYS A 257 25.99 17.06 2.33
N GLN A 258 25.82 15.95 3.01
CA GLN A 258 25.53 15.96 4.45
C GLN A 258 26.75 16.45 5.26
N ASP A 259 27.96 16.09 4.85
CA ASP A 259 29.19 16.59 5.45
C ASP A 259 29.40 18.09 5.17
N GLU A 260 29.15 18.53 3.94
CA GLU A 260 29.20 19.95 3.56
C GLU A 260 28.18 20.79 4.35
N LEU A 261 26.93 20.35 4.45
CA LEU A 261 25.89 21.00 5.23
C LEU A 261 26.21 21.02 6.71
N SER A 262 26.76 19.94 7.27
CA SER A 262 27.21 19.87 8.66
C SER A 262 28.32 20.87 8.92
N GLN A 263 29.24 21.06 7.98
CA GLN A 263 30.32 22.06 8.09
C GLN A 263 29.78 23.50 8.00
N ILE A 264 28.83 23.76 7.12
CA ILE A 264 28.14 25.05 7.00
C ILE A 264 27.42 25.39 8.30
N TRP A 265 26.69 24.46 8.90
CA TRP A 265 26.00 24.65 10.17
C TRP A 265 26.95 24.90 11.32
N LYS A 266 28.06 24.15 11.41
CA LYS A 266 29.11 24.39 12.43
C LYS A 266 29.70 25.79 12.31
N ASN A 267 29.98 26.23 11.06
CA ASN A 267 30.53 27.57 10.81
C ASN A 267 29.51 28.69 11.08
N TYR A 268 28.22 28.42 10.92
CA TYR A 268 27.15 29.38 11.24
C TYR A 268 27.01 29.55 12.77
N LEU A 269 27.02 28.45 13.54
CA LEU A 269 26.90 28.49 14.98
C LEU A 269 28.10 29.18 15.63
N LEU A 270 29.35 28.93 15.16
CA LEU A 270 30.57 29.58 15.65
C LEU A 270 30.63 31.09 15.37
N LYS A 271 29.79 31.64 14.50
CA LYS A 271 29.72 33.07 14.25
C LYS A 271 28.67 33.80 15.10
N GLN A 272 27.93 33.06 15.93
CA GLN A 272 26.93 33.63 16.87
C GLN A 272 27.43 33.69 18.32
N GLU A 273 28.62 33.16 18.62
CA GLU A 273 29.38 33.35 19.85
C GLU A 273 30.36 34.53 19.66
#